data_92f6d2c39d8c1f746547d19755940762
#
_entry.id   92f6d2c39d8c1f746547d19755940762
#
_cell.length_a   1.000
_cell.length_b   1.000
_cell.length_c   1.000
_cell.angle_alpha   90.00
_cell.angle_beta   90.00
_cell.angle_gamma   90.00
#
_symmetry.space_group_name_H-M   'P 1'
#
loop_
_entity.id
_entity.type
_entity.pdbx_description
1 polymer ?
#
loop_
_entity_poly.entity_id
_entity_poly.type
_entity_poly.pdbx_seq_one_letter_code
_entity_poly.pdbx_strand_id
1 'polypeptide(L)'
;MAPAFRATRHFETAALSNTIRRMPNQSEMAGLSRRGFLRGAVLAGGGFVAASVAACTPGAGKPAWTYLPIGAPATGTPASPSETPAPSMDHGGPSTSPGASPGPGDHDAAGLAIVKRFLDGESAAVEGMGNQPYGEPKRDGDWKVFELTVDPIKHRIDALKDPIDALGFNGTWPGPRLDVIEGDKVRAIFTNNLDESTGIHFHGQQLPNNMDGVPHVTQDPIQPGDSFTYEFTARTTGSHMYHSHHNATDQVGRGLLGAFIVHPREPAQRAERKYSVSQDIVWISNDSLGGFTINGRGFPATAPIVANLGDKILVRFMNEGVMMHPWHLHGMPMHVVARDGYELGSAAFRCDTLGVNPGERWDVVIDCTEPGAWAFHCHILPHAEGRDGMYGMVTALVVQAPAAATATTVSAGAGSPVRAAAAAAGSTALECRVP
;
A
#
# COMPACT_ATOMS: atom_id res chain seq x y z
N MET A 1 -50.51 40.54 16.46
CA MET A 1 -49.75 41.73 16.92
C MET A 1 -48.34 41.28 17.24
N ALA A 2 -47.39 41.62 16.37
CA ALA A 2 -45.96 41.47 16.59
C ALA A 2 -45.45 42.54 17.57
N PRO A 3 -44.23 42.48 18.10
CA PRO A 3 -43.20 43.18 17.35
C PRO A 3 -41.86 42.44 17.17
N ALA A 4 -41.23 42.83 16.05
CA ALA A 4 -39.89 42.47 15.64
C ALA A 4 -38.81 43.12 16.54
N PHE A 5 -37.74 42.40 16.85
CA PHE A 5 -36.50 42.99 17.34
C PHE A 5 -35.41 42.89 16.26
N ARG A 6 -35.05 44.05 15.72
CA ARG A 6 -33.89 44.29 14.87
C ARG A 6 -32.72 44.69 15.77
N ALA A 7 -31.64 43.93 15.77
CA ALA A 7 -30.37 44.32 16.36
C ALA A 7 -29.34 44.51 15.25
N THR A 8 -29.07 45.76 14.91
CA THR A 8 -27.92 46.19 14.11
C THR A 8 -26.69 46.26 15.02
N ARG A 9 -25.66 45.50 14.73
CA ARG A 9 -24.32 45.75 15.28
C ARG A 9 -23.42 46.34 14.20
N HIS A 10 -23.00 47.56 14.44
CA HIS A 10 -21.91 48.23 13.72
C HIS A 10 -20.59 47.54 14.07
N PHE A 11 -19.84 47.10 13.08
CA PHE A 11 -18.43 46.78 13.22
C PHE A 11 -17.62 48.00 12.75
N GLU A 12 -16.88 48.60 13.68
CA GLU A 12 -15.84 49.57 13.38
C GLU A 12 -14.66 48.85 12.72
N THR A 13 -14.33 49.30 11.50
CA THR A 13 -13.13 48.86 10.78
C THR A 13 -11.93 49.65 11.30
N ALA A 14 -11.08 49.00 12.11
CA ALA A 14 -9.74 49.50 12.41
C ALA A 14 -8.84 49.28 11.19
N ALA A 15 -8.36 50.38 10.60
CA ALA A 15 -7.41 50.36 9.50
C ALA A 15 -6.03 49.89 9.98
N LEU A 16 -5.63 48.68 9.61
CA LEU A 16 -4.26 48.20 9.73
C LEU A 16 -3.48 48.68 8.51
N SER A 17 -2.56 49.59 8.72
CA SER A 17 -1.57 50.08 7.75
C SER A 17 -0.66 48.92 7.32
N ASN A 18 -0.83 48.45 6.07
CA ASN A 18 0.03 47.49 5.42
C ASN A 18 1.29 48.19 4.90
N THR A 19 2.39 48.06 5.62
CA THR A 19 3.72 48.37 5.08
C THR A 19 4.20 47.15 4.30
N ILE A 20 3.84 47.04 3.02
CA ILE A 20 4.39 46.05 2.08
C ILE A 20 5.85 46.43 1.81
N ARG A 21 6.80 45.68 2.38
CA ARG A 21 8.20 45.71 1.94
C ARG A 21 8.27 45.13 0.52
N ARG A 22 8.58 45.96 -0.44
CA ARG A 22 8.82 45.62 -1.85
C ARG A 22 9.97 44.60 -1.92
N MET A 23 9.74 43.43 -2.48
CA MET A 23 10.81 42.50 -2.83
C MET A 23 11.67 43.08 -3.98
N PRO A 24 13.00 42.97 -3.91
CA PRO A 24 13.86 43.49 -4.97
C PRO A 24 13.67 42.70 -6.29
N ASN A 25 13.73 43.42 -7.40
CA ASN A 25 13.53 42.91 -8.76
C ASN A 25 14.73 42.03 -9.15
N GLN A 26 14.52 41.00 -10.02
CA GLN A 26 15.56 40.06 -10.46
C GLN A 26 16.78 40.71 -11.10
N SER A 27 16.72 41.96 -11.55
CA SER A 27 17.86 42.72 -12.09
C SER A 27 18.85 43.25 -11.05
N GLU A 28 18.48 43.27 -9.75
CA GLU A 28 19.37 43.75 -8.67
C GLU A 28 20.22 42.62 -8.04
N MET A 29 19.97 41.35 -8.42
CA MET A 29 20.75 40.21 -7.93
C MET A 29 21.98 39.82 -8.77
N ALA A 30 22.30 40.56 -9.82
CA ALA A 30 23.36 40.22 -10.77
C ALA A 30 24.79 40.59 -10.30
N GLY A 31 25.01 40.90 -9.05
CA GLY A 31 26.31 41.37 -8.53
C GLY A 31 26.99 40.56 -7.45
N LEU A 32 26.36 39.49 -6.93
CA LEU A 32 26.95 38.69 -5.83
C LEU A 32 27.74 37.49 -6.36
N SER A 33 29.08 37.59 -6.35
CA SER A 33 29.95 36.45 -6.67
C SER A 33 29.81 35.36 -5.60
N ARG A 34 29.99 34.05 -5.97
CA ARG A 34 29.98 32.91 -5.05
C ARG A 34 30.89 33.11 -3.83
N ARG A 35 31.99 33.86 -3.95
CA ARG A 35 32.88 34.20 -2.84
C ARG A 35 32.29 35.24 -1.88
N GLY A 36 31.44 36.17 -2.38
CA GLY A 36 30.74 37.14 -1.51
C GLY A 36 29.66 36.50 -0.68
N PHE A 37 28.92 35.52 -1.26
CA PHE A 37 27.87 34.74 -0.54
C PHE A 37 28.47 33.88 0.59
N LEU A 38 29.59 33.19 0.36
CA LEU A 38 30.25 32.39 1.36
C LEU A 38 30.86 33.23 2.50
N ARG A 39 31.33 34.44 2.22
CA ARG A 39 31.82 35.35 3.28
C ARG A 39 30.68 35.93 4.14
N GLY A 40 29.51 36.19 3.53
CA GLY A 40 28.33 36.64 4.26
C GLY A 40 27.76 35.53 5.17
N ALA A 41 27.78 34.28 4.70
CA ALA A 41 27.32 33.11 5.48
C ALA A 41 28.25 32.83 6.68
N VAL A 42 29.56 33.06 6.55
CA VAL A 42 30.49 32.86 7.65
C VAL A 42 30.31 33.92 8.73
N LEU A 43 29.97 35.18 8.39
CA LEU A 43 29.72 36.24 9.37
C LEU A 43 28.34 36.09 10.05
N ALA A 44 27.33 35.56 9.36
CA ALA A 44 26.01 35.28 9.96
C ALA A 44 25.99 33.97 10.78
N GLY A 45 26.82 32.99 10.46
CA GLY A 45 26.98 31.73 11.17
C GLY A 45 27.90 31.79 12.37
N GLY A 46 28.83 32.75 12.39
CA GLY A 46 29.86 32.86 13.44
C GLY A 46 29.31 33.13 14.84
N GLY A 47 28.17 33.80 14.96
CA GLY A 47 27.50 34.05 16.23
C GLY A 47 26.84 32.81 16.85
N PHE A 48 26.30 31.93 16.03
CA PHE A 48 25.66 30.68 16.47
C PHE A 48 26.67 29.58 16.78
N VAL A 49 27.78 29.51 16.03
CA VAL A 49 28.85 28.53 16.26
C VAL A 49 29.64 28.86 17.52
N ALA A 50 29.81 30.14 17.87
CA ALA A 50 30.48 30.53 19.10
C ALA A 50 29.66 30.17 20.37
N ALA A 51 28.33 30.22 20.30
CA ALA A 51 27.46 29.78 21.40
C ALA A 51 27.42 28.26 21.57
N SER A 52 27.52 27.50 20.50
CA SER A 52 27.55 26.03 20.54
C SER A 52 28.93 25.45 20.87
N VAL A 53 30.02 26.15 20.54
CA VAL A 53 31.37 25.70 20.93
C VAL A 53 31.69 26.01 22.40
N ALA A 54 31.06 27.05 23.01
CA ALA A 54 31.17 27.30 24.43
C ALA A 54 30.50 26.24 25.34
N ALA A 55 29.58 25.42 24.76
CA ALA A 55 28.96 24.29 25.45
C ALA A 55 29.78 22.98 25.38
N CYS A 56 30.86 22.95 24.60
CA CYS A 56 31.74 21.78 24.43
C CYS A 56 33.15 22.09 24.95
N THR A 57 33.30 22.48 26.22
CA THR A 57 34.60 22.53 26.87
C THR A 57 35.05 21.12 27.20
N PRO A 58 36.31 20.71 26.86
CA PRO A 58 36.83 19.39 27.20
C PRO A 58 37.15 19.35 28.71
N GLY A 59 36.23 18.78 29.46
CA GLY A 59 36.37 18.67 30.92
C GLY A 59 35.19 17.98 31.59
N ALA A 60 34.09 17.82 30.91
CA ALA A 60 32.92 17.14 31.43
C ALA A 60 32.75 15.77 30.79
N GLY A 61 33.08 14.72 31.51
CA GLY A 61 32.58 13.34 31.39
C GLY A 61 32.79 12.62 30.04
N LYS A 62 33.32 11.43 30.13
CA LYS A 62 33.34 10.45 28.99
C LYS A 62 31.93 10.28 28.43
N PRO A 63 31.77 10.08 27.11
CA PRO A 63 30.46 9.79 26.51
C PRO A 63 29.85 8.55 27.18
N ALA A 64 28.53 8.60 27.44
CA ALA A 64 27.80 7.59 28.21
C ALA A 64 27.64 6.24 27.51
N TRP A 65 28.33 6.01 26.38
CA TRP A 65 28.31 4.75 25.66
C TRP A 65 29.69 4.35 25.19
N THR A 66 30.13 3.22 25.73
CA THR A 66 31.31 2.49 25.26
C THR A 66 30.87 1.21 24.57
N TYR A 67 31.42 0.97 23.37
CA TYR A 67 31.33 -0.35 22.78
C TYR A 67 32.07 -1.33 23.69
N LEU A 68 31.33 -2.31 24.25
CA LEU A 68 31.95 -3.43 24.91
C LEU A 68 32.45 -4.41 23.83
N PRO A 69 33.70 -4.90 23.91
CA PRO A 69 34.18 -5.97 23.01
C PRO A 69 33.33 -7.22 23.22
N ILE A 70 32.98 -7.86 22.12
CA ILE A 70 32.31 -9.17 22.14
C ILE A 70 33.23 -10.16 22.87
N GLY A 71 32.80 -10.66 24.04
CA GLY A 71 33.52 -11.73 24.75
C GLY A 71 33.90 -11.48 26.20
N ALA A 72 33.53 -10.38 26.85
CA ALA A 72 33.77 -10.22 28.28
C ALA A 72 32.66 -10.86 29.12
N PRO A 73 32.94 -11.75 30.08
CA PRO A 73 31.93 -12.33 30.95
C PRO A 73 31.35 -11.27 31.91
N ALA A 74 30.04 -11.21 32.03
CA ALA A 74 29.34 -10.34 32.94
C ALA A 74 29.55 -10.81 34.39
N THR A 75 30.23 -10.02 35.18
CA THR A 75 30.30 -10.20 36.64
C THR A 75 29.52 -9.06 37.30
N GLY A 76 28.47 -9.43 38.02
CA GLY A 76 27.75 -8.55 38.92
C GLY A 76 26.33 -8.21 38.53
N THR A 77 25.39 -8.80 39.26
CA THR A 77 23.96 -8.51 39.20
C THR A 77 23.67 -7.22 39.99
N PRO A 78 23.17 -6.14 39.36
CA PRO A 78 22.52 -5.06 40.10
C PRO A 78 21.02 -5.41 40.30
N ALA A 79 20.48 -5.11 41.46
CA ALA A 79 19.09 -5.28 41.78
C ALA A 79 18.19 -4.46 40.85
N SER A 80 17.17 -5.10 40.28
CA SER A 80 16.11 -4.49 39.47
C SER A 80 15.29 -3.48 40.28
N PRO A 81 15.00 -2.29 39.73
CA PRO A 81 13.82 -1.54 40.10
C PRO A 81 12.59 -2.22 39.53
N SER A 82 11.52 -2.28 40.32
CA SER A 82 10.19 -2.79 39.96
C SER A 82 9.65 -1.99 38.77
N GLU A 83 9.70 -2.57 37.58
CA GLU A 83 9.01 -2.03 36.40
C GLU A 83 7.54 -2.48 36.42
N THR A 84 6.65 -1.49 36.41
CA THR A 84 5.24 -1.68 36.07
C THR A 84 5.18 -2.18 34.62
N PRO A 85 4.53 -3.32 34.33
CA PRO A 85 4.50 -3.83 32.96
C PRO A 85 3.76 -2.85 32.04
N ALA A 86 4.41 -2.40 30.98
CA ALA A 86 3.72 -1.80 29.84
C ALA A 86 2.73 -2.83 29.26
N PRO A 87 1.56 -2.39 28.74
CA PRO A 87 0.61 -3.32 28.13
C PRO A 87 1.30 -4.00 26.95
N SER A 88 1.47 -5.32 27.04
CA SER A 88 1.90 -6.14 25.93
C SER A 88 0.81 -6.07 24.87
N MET A 89 1.11 -5.52 23.70
CA MET A 89 0.30 -5.72 22.52
C MET A 89 0.42 -7.21 22.17
N ASP A 90 -0.62 -7.96 22.50
CA ASP A 90 -0.76 -9.35 22.09
C ASP A 90 -0.99 -9.35 20.57
N HIS A 91 0.05 -9.56 19.82
CA HIS A 91 -0.02 -9.84 18.40
C HIS A 91 -0.58 -11.26 18.28
N GLY A 92 -1.92 -11.37 18.16
CA GLY A 92 -2.67 -12.61 18.11
C GLY A 92 -2.24 -13.53 16.96
N GLY A 93 -1.06 -14.10 17.07
CA GLY A 93 -0.72 -15.36 16.43
C GLY A 93 -1.45 -16.49 17.18
N PRO A 94 -1.83 -17.58 16.52
CA PRO A 94 -2.52 -18.69 17.20
C PRO A 94 -1.66 -19.18 18.35
N SER A 95 -2.15 -18.95 19.58
CA SER A 95 -1.56 -19.49 20.80
C SER A 95 -1.74 -21.00 20.79
N THR A 96 -0.77 -21.71 20.22
CA THR A 96 -0.60 -23.12 20.49
C THR A 96 0.33 -23.26 21.69
N SER A 97 -0.10 -24.04 22.69
CA SER A 97 0.70 -24.42 23.87
C SER A 97 2.14 -24.77 23.49
N PRO A 98 3.13 -24.55 24.39
CA PRO A 98 4.53 -24.86 24.10
C PRO A 98 4.72 -26.39 23.98
N GLY A 99 4.39 -26.92 22.82
CA GLY A 99 4.84 -28.21 22.36
C GLY A 99 6.31 -28.10 21.94
N ALA A 100 7.07 -29.20 22.05
CA ALA A 100 8.47 -29.28 21.66
C ALA A 100 8.69 -28.58 20.31
N SER A 101 9.76 -27.78 20.20
CA SER A 101 10.19 -27.19 18.91
C SER A 101 10.30 -28.33 17.87
N PRO A 102 9.69 -28.19 16.68
CA PRO A 102 9.86 -29.18 15.62
C PRO A 102 11.34 -29.32 15.30
N GLY A 103 11.75 -30.52 14.93
CA GLY A 103 13.08 -30.76 14.40
C GLY A 103 13.28 -30.05 13.06
N PRO A 104 14.53 -29.82 12.58
CA PRO A 104 14.78 -29.12 11.31
C PRO A 104 14.02 -29.69 10.11
N GLY A 105 13.78 -31.00 10.07
CA GLY A 105 13.02 -31.66 8.98
C GLY A 105 11.53 -31.35 8.96
N ASP A 106 10.94 -30.92 10.08
CA ASP A 106 9.51 -30.60 10.16
C ASP A 106 9.19 -29.23 9.51
N HIS A 107 10.14 -28.26 9.62
CA HIS A 107 10.01 -26.96 8.99
C HIS A 107 10.07 -27.08 7.46
N ASP A 108 11.01 -27.84 6.92
CA ASP A 108 11.16 -28.04 5.47
C ASP A 108 9.92 -28.71 4.88
N ALA A 109 9.37 -29.72 5.55
CA ALA A 109 8.16 -30.41 5.11
C ALA A 109 6.92 -29.48 5.14
N ALA A 110 6.78 -28.68 6.18
CA ALA A 110 5.68 -27.70 6.30
C ALA A 110 5.79 -26.61 5.24
N GLY A 111 6.97 -26.03 5.05
CA GLY A 111 7.25 -25.02 4.03
C GLY A 111 6.96 -25.55 2.62
N LEU A 112 7.42 -26.75 2.29
CA LEU A 112 7.15 -27.40 1.01
C LEU A 112 5.64 -27.63 0.79
N ALA A 113 4.92 -28.07 1.82
CA ALA A 113 3.48 -28.31 1.73
C ALA A 113 2.70 -27.02 1.45
N ILE A 114 3.08 -25.89 2.07
CA ILE A 114 2.43 -24.59 1.85
C ILE A 114 2.73 -24.05 0.44
N VAL A 115 3.98 -24.10 0.00
CA VAL A 115 4.37 -23.70 -1.36
C VAL A 115 3.64 -24.55 -2.40
N LYS A 116 3.54 -25.87 -2.17
CA LYS A 116 2.79 -26.75 -3.06
C LYS A 116 1.33 -26.36 -3.17
N ARG A 117 0.65 -26.02 -2.08
CA ARG A 117 -0.75 -25.52 -2.09
C ARG A 117 -0.89 -24.25 -2.92
N PHE A 118 0.05 -23.32 -2.79
CA PHE A 118 0.07 -22.11 -3.61
C PHE A 118 0.20 -22.43 -5.10
N LEU A 119 1.14 -23.32 -5.46
CA LEU A 119 1.39 -23.72 -6.85
C LEU A 119 0.25 -24.57 -7.43
N ASP A 120 -0.38 -25.41 -6.64
CA ASP A 120 -1.53 -26.24 -7.05
C ASP A 120 -2.82 -25.41 -7.21
N GLY A 121 -2.79 -24.10 -6.88
CA GLY A 121 -3.92 -23.21 -6.99
C GLY A 121 -4.98 -23.38 -5.90
N GLU A 122 -4.65 -23.98 -4.75
CA GLU A 122 -5.58 -23.99 -3.59
C GLU A 122 -5.98 -22.59 -3.16
N SER A 123 -5.13 -21.59 -3.45
CA SER A 123 -5.47 -20.18 -3.36
C SER A 123 -6.70 -19.82 -4.20
N ALA A 124 -6.91 -20.49 -5.34
CA ALA A 124 -8.10 -20.28 -6.19
C ALA A 124 -9.42 -20.73 -5.54
N ALA A 125 -9.37 -21.50 -4.47
CA ALA A 125 -10.55 -21.89 -3.69
C ALA A 125 -11.08 -20.74 -2.79
N VAL A 126 -10.39 -19.62 -2.73
CA VAL A 126 -10.78 -18.44 -1.94
C VAL A 126 -11.28 -17.35 -2.88
N GLU A 127 -12.56 -17.03 -2.80
CA GLU A 127 -13.20 -16.00 -3.62
C GLU A 127 -12.55 -14.63 -3.43
N GLY A 128 -12.46 -13.85 -4.52
CA GLY A 128 -11.95 -12.46 -4.48
C GLY A 128 -10.43 -12.34 -4.38
N MET A 129 -9.69 -13.32 -4.88
CA MET A 129 -8.23 -13.23 -5.01
C MET A 129 -7.80 -12.32 -6.18
N GLY A 130 -6.63 -11.70 -6.01
CA GLY A 130 -5.98 -10.90 -7.04
C GLY A 130 -6.38 -9.44 -6.98
N ASN A 131 -6.47 -8.81 -8.16
CA ASN A 131 -6.94 -7.45 -8.27
C ASN A 131 -8.38 -7.34 -7.77
N GLN A 132 -8.70 -6.20 -7.18
CA GLN A 132 -10.04 -5.92 -6.68
C GLN A 132 -11.02 -5.84 -7.86
N PRO A 133 -12.30 -6.24 -7.64
CA PRO A 133 -13.34 -6.00 -8.63
C PRO A 133 -13.48 -4.49 -8.87
N TYR A 134 -13.76 -4.13 -10.12
CA TYR A 134 -14.05 -2.74 -10.45
C TYR A 134 -15.45 -2.36 -9.96
N GLY A 135 -15.54 -1.18 -9.33
CA GLY A 135 -16.81 -0.52 -9.08
C GLY A 135 -17.27 0.21 -10.33
N GLU A 136 -18.25 -0.38 -11.02
CA GLU A 136 -18.78 0.23 -12.25
C GLU A 136 -19.70 1.41 -11.92
N PRO A 137 -19.36 2.65 -12.34
CA PRO A 137 -20.20 3.81 -12.06
C PRO A 137 -21.43 3.83 -12.97
N LYS A 138 -22.57 4.19 -12.39
CA LYS A 138 -23.74 4.64 -13.16
C LYS A 138 -23.51 6.05 -13.70
N ARG A 139 -24.20 6.43 -14.78
CA ARG A 139 -24.17 7.78 -15.31
C ARG A 139 -25.47 8.52 -14.93
N ASP A 140 -25.28 9.72 -14.33
CA ASP A 140 -26.35 10.69 -14.08
C ASP A 140 -25.91 12.05 -14.61
N GLY A 141 -26.27 12.36 -15.86
CA GLY A 141 -25.72 13.50 -16.58
C GLY A 141 -24.19 13.45 -16.66
N ASP A 142 -23.52 14.47 -16.10
CA ASP A 142 -22.06 14.56 -16.04
C ASP A 142 -21.45 13.75 -14.86
N TRP A 143 -22.28 13.24 -13.95
CA TRP A 143 -21.80 12.53 -12.77
C TRP A 143 -21.49 11.06 -13.06
N LYS A 144 -20.37 10.60 -12.51
CA LYS A 144 -20.09 9.18 -12.27
C LYS A 144 -20.60 8.85 -10.88
N VAL A 145 -21.62 8.02 -10.81
CA VAL A 145 -22.31 7.68 -9.56
C VAL A 145 -21.88 6.28 -9.12
N PHE A 146 -21.21 6.19 -7.98
CA PHE A 146 -20.89 4.93 -7.31
C PHE A 146 -21.83 4.75 -6.13
N GLU A 147 -22.52 3.61 -6.07
CA GLU A 147 -23.36 3.20 -4.96
C GLU A 147 -22.65 2.10 -4.19
N LEU A 148 -22.32 2.37 -2.92
CA LEU A 148 -21.61 1.44 -2.07
C LEU A 148 -22.37 1.23 -0.76
N THR A 149 -22.34 -0.01 -0.28
CA THR A 149 -22.81 -0.36 1.05
C THR A 149 -21.62 -0.59 1.98
N VAL A 150 -21.83 -0.32 3.26
CA VAL A 150 -20.87 -0.58 4.34
C VAL A 150 -21.45 -1.72 5.15
N ASP A 151 -20.87 -2.91 5.03
CA ASP A 151 -21.52 -4.14 5.49
C ASP A 151 -20.66 -4.90 6.52
N PRO A 152 -21.28 -5.54 7.53
CA PRO A 152 -20.63 -6.62 8.26
C PRO A 152 -20.53 -7.85 7.34
N ILE A 153 -19.35 -8.47 7.29
CA ILE A 153 -19.10 -9.62 6.42
C ILE A 153 -18.40 -10.76 7.16
N LYS A 154 -18.47 -11.97 6.60
CA LYS A 154 -17.56 -13.07 6.95
C LYS A 154 -16.47 -13.13 5.90
N HIS A 155 -15.23 -12.92 6.31
CA HIS A 155 -14.08 -12.86 5.39
C HIS A 155 -13.10 -13.99 5.68
N ARG A 156 -12.63 -14.66 4.63
CA ARG A 156 -11.62 -15.71 4.74
C ARG A 156 -10.27 -15.18 4.24
N ILE A 157 -9.29 -15.10 5.13
CA ILE A 157 -7.94 -14.61 4.81
C ILE A 157 -7.18 -15.62 3.96
N ASP A 158 -7.25 -16.89 4.33
CA ASP A 158 -6.67 -18.00 3.58
C ASP A 158 -7.55 -19.27 3.73
N ALA A 159 -7.29 -20.28 2.90
CA ALA A 159 -8.07 -21.51 2.90
C ALA A 159 -7.83 -22.42 4.14
N LEU A 160 -6.81 -22.09 4.95
CA LEU A 160 -6.39 -22.90 6.11
C LEU A 160 -7.06 -22.46 7.40
N LYS A 161 -7.68 -21.27 7.42
CA LYS A 161 -8.28 -20.66 8.61
C LYS A 161 -9.79 -20.50 8.43
N ASP A 162 -10.49 -20.48 9.55
CA ASP A 162 -11.89 -20.14 9.55
C ASP A 162 -12.14 -18.69 9.16
N PRO A 163 -13.30 -18.38 8.54
CA PRO A 163 -13.69 -17.02 8.26
C PRO A 163 -13.79 -16.20 9.56
N ILE A 164 -13.30 -14.97 9.50
CA ILE A 164 -13.39 -13.99 10.57
C ILE A 164 -14.57 -13.04 10.38
N ASP A 165 -15.01 -12.40 11.47
CA ASP A 165 -15.93 -11.28 11.44
C ASP A 165 -15.15 -10.04 10.96
N ALA A 166 -15.54 -9.53 9.80
CA ALA A 166 -14.91 -8.42 9.13
C ALA A 166 -15.94 -7.37 8.69
N LEU A 167 -15.49 -6.33 8.06
CA LEU A 167 -16.29 -5.30 7.44
C LEU A 167 -15.88 -5.17 5.96
N GLY A 168 -16.80 -4.70 5.12
CA GLY A 168 -16.49 -4.53 3.70
C GLY A 168 -17.36 -3.52 3.02
N PHE A 169 -16.87 -3.00 1.90
CA PHE A 169 -17.69 -2.21 0.98
C PHE A 169 -18.26 -3.15 -0.09
N ASN A 170 -19.58 -3.11 -0.29
CA ASN A 170 -20.30 -4.02 -1.19
C ASN A 170 -20.02 -5.49 -0.88
N GLY A 171 -19.92 -5.83 0.41
CA GLY A 171 -19.69 -7.21 0.85
C GLY A 171 -18.26 -7.75 0.61
N THR A 172 -17.29 -6.90 0.24
CA THR A 172 -15.91 -7.32 -0.08
C THR A 172 -14.86 -6.56 0.72
N TRP A 173 -13.76 -7.23 1.02
CA TRP A 173 -12.53 -6.67 1.59
C TRP A 173 -11.33 -7.06 0.71
N PRO A 174 -10.60 -6.09 0.11
CA PRO A 174 -10.92 -4.67 0.02
C PRO A 174 -12.22 -4.40 -0.74
N GLY A 175 -12.76 -3.20 -0.56
CA GLY A 175 -13.87 -2.71 -1.36
C GLY A 175 -13.53 -2.59 -2.85
N PRO A 176 -14.51 -2.39 -3.73
CA PRO A 176 -14.30 -2.26 -5.17
C PRO A 176 -13.27 -1.16 -5.52
N ARG A 177 -12.41 -1.42 -6.49
CA ARG A 177 -11.54 -0.39 -7.08
C ARG A 177 -12.39 0.59 -7.89
N LEU A 178 -12.31 1.87 -7.56
CA LEU A 178 -13.04 2.95 -8.22
C LEU A 178 -12.11 3.70 -9.16
N ASP A 179 -12.36 3.61 -10.47
CA ASP A 179 -11.54 4.24 -11.50
C ASP A 179 -12.28 5.42 -12.15
N VAL A 180 -11.62 6.58 -12.15
CA VAL A 180 -12.14 7.80 -12.77
C VAL A 180 -11.05 8.51 -13.57
N ILE A 181 -11.43 9.50 -14.35
CA ILE A 181 -10.51 10.36 -15.12
C ILE A 181 -10.45 11.73 -14.44
N GLU A 182 -9.30 12.34 -14.44
CA GLU A 182 -9.11 13.71 -13.97
C GLU A 182 -10.16 14.67 -14.54
N GLY A 183 -10.85 15.39 -13.66
CA GLY A 183 -11.96 16.28 -13.99
C GLY A 183 -13.34 15.62 -14.05
N ASP A 184 -13.45 14.31 -13.85
CA ASP A 184 -14.76 13.66 -13.69
C ASP A 184 -15.46 14.18 -12.43
N LYS A 185 -16.76 14.42 -12.55
CA LYS A 185 -17.62 14.68 -11.39
C LYS A 185 -18.00 13.33 -10.78
N VAL A 186 -17.62 13.14 -9.54
CA VAL A 186 -17.84 11.90 -8.78
C VAL A 186 -18.95 12.13 -7.75
N ARG A 187 -19.94 11.26 -7.76
CA ARG A 187 -20.96 11.12 -6.73
C ARG A 187 -20.84 9.73 -6.13
N ALA A 188 -20.34 9.62 -4.90
CA ALA A 188 -20.22 8.36 -4.18
C ALA A 188 -21.23 8.33 -3.03
N ILE A 189 -22.15 7.39 -3.09
CA ILE A 189 -23.24 7.21 -2.11
C ILE A 189 -22.87 6.01 -1.26
N PHE A 190 -22.71 6.22 0.05
CA PHE A 190 -22.44 5.14 0.99
C PHE A 190 -23.64 4.94 1.91
N THR A 191 -24.18 3.73 1.92
CA THR A 191 -25.25 3.32 2.84
C THR A 191 -24.66 2.49 3.97
N ASN A 192 -24.88 2.93 5.21
CA ASN A 192 -24.31 2.27 6.39
C ASN A 192 -25.25 1.15 6.90
N ASN A 193 -24.86 -0.09 6.70
CA ASN A 193 -25.54 -1.28 7.19
C ASN A 193 -24.92 -1.85 8.48
N LEU A 194 -23.98 -1.10 9.10
CA LEU A 194 -23.41 -1.49 10.40
C LEU A 194 -24.38 -1.18 11.53
N ASP A 195 -24.09 -1.68 12.70
CA ASP A 195 -24.74 -1.34 13.98
C ASP A 195 -24.08 -0.13 14.67
N GLU A 196 -22.99 0.41 14.11
CA GLU A 196 -22.31 1.62 14.54
C GLU A 196 -22.27 2.68 13.43
N SER A 197 -21.99 3.93 13.79
CA SER A 197 -21.82 5.01 12.82
C SER A 197 -20.50 4.91 12.06
N THR A 198 -20.43 5.54 10.88
CA THR A 198 -19.24 5.59 10.04
C THR A 198 -19.06 6.95 9.36
N GLY A 199 -18.01 7.12 8.61
CA GLY A 199 -17.74 8.26 7.73
C GLY A 199 -16.60 7.85 6.78
N ILE A 200 -16.65 8.27 5.52
CA ILE A 200 -15.74 7.78 4.49
C ILE A 200 -14.85 8.91 3.97
N HIS A 201 -13.55 8.73 4.08
CA HIS A 201 -12.54 9.65 3.59
C HIS A 201 -11.96 9.18 2.24
N PHE A 202 -11.85 10.10 1.26
CA PHE A 202 -11.16 9.87 -0.01
C PHE A 202 -9.72 10.38 0.11
N HIS A 203 -8.86 9.52 0.59
CA HIS A 203 -7.48 9.82 0.94
C HIS A 203 -6.65 10.24 -0.29
N GLY A 204 -6.06 11.43 -0.22
CA GLY A 204 -5.20 11.99 -1.27
C GLY A 204 -5.93 12.85 -2.32
N GLN A 205 -7.25 12.95 -2.27
CA GLN A 205 -8.00 13.85 -3.14
C GLN A 205 -8.14 15.25 -2.55
N GLN A 206 -8.14 16.26 -3.42
CA GLN A 206 -8.46 17.64 -3.04
C GLN A 206 -9.97 17.84 -3.10
N LEU A 207 -10.60 17.77 -1.95
CA LEU A 207 -12.06 17.81 -1.79
C LEU A 207 -12.55 19.15 -1.21
N PRO A 208 -13.83 19.53 -1.43
CA PRO A 208 -14.51 20.46 -0.55
C PRO A 208 -14.49 19.95 0.89
N ASN A 209 -14.28 20.83 1.87
CA ASN A 209 -14.13 20.43 3.28
C ASN A 209 -15.30 19.58 3.80
N ASN A 210 -16.54 19.90 3.41
CA ASN A 210 -17.74 19.14 3.79
C ASN A 210 -17.89 17.79 3.07
N MET A 211 -16.93 17.41 2.23
CA MET A 211 -16.83 16.11 1.54
C MET A 211 -15.60 15.31 1.96
N ASP A 212 -14.89 15.77 2.99
CA ASP A 212 -13.64 15.15 3.47
C ASP A 212 -13.86 13.85 4.27
N GLY A 213 -15.05 13.68 4.82
CA GLY A 213 -15.46 12.39 5.40
C GLY A 213 -15.09 12.18 6.85
N VAL A 214 -14.66 13.22 7.59
CA VAL A 214 -14.24 13.11 8.99
C VAL A 214 -15.43 13.43 9.93
N PRO A 215 -16.01 12.44 10.60
CA PRO A 215 -17.12 12.65 11.53
C PRO A 215 -16.77 13.65 12.63
N HIS A 216 -17.75 14.53 12.95
CA HIS A 216 -17.67 15.60 13.94
C HIS A 216 -16.70 16.76 13.59
N VAL A 217 -15.99 16.67 12.45
CA VAL A 217 -15.05 17.71 11.97
C VAL A 217 -15.57 18.32 10.67
N THR A 218 -15.77 17.49 9.65
CA THR A 218 -16.18 17.92 8.32
C THR A 218 -17.61 17.53 7.96
N GLN A 219 -18.18 16.58 8.66
CA GLN A 219 -19.56 16.11 8.51
C GLN A 219 -20.12 15.51 9.81
N ASP A 220 -21.42 15.30 9.86
CA ASP A 220 -22.03 14.42 10.85
C ASP A 220 -21.74 12.95 10.50
N PRO A 221 -21.58 12.06 11.51
CA PRO A 221 -21.41 10.63 11.25
C PRO A 221 -22.64 10.03 10.54
N ILE A 222 -22.39 9.10 9.64
CA ILE A 222 -23.43 8.33 8.95
C ILE A 222 -23.97 7.29 9.94
N GLN A 223 -25.20 7.48 10.42
CA GLN A 223 -25.81 6.59 11.41
C GLN A 223 -26.18 5.22 10.79
N PRO A 224 -26.36 4.16 11.60
CA PRO A 224 -26.92 2.89 11.14
C PRO A 224 -28.20 3.07 10.33
N GLY A 225 -28.24 2.53 9.11
CA GLY A 225 -29.35 2.63 8.18
C GLY A 225 -29.39 3.89 7.33
N ASP A 226 -28.57 4.90 7.64
CA ASP A 226 -28.49 6.15 6.87
C ASP A 226 -27.52 6.04 5.69
N SER A 227 -27.60 7.03 4.79
CA SER A 227 -26.68 7.19 3.66
C SER A 227 -26.10 8.58 3.62
N PHE A 228 -24.88 8.71 3.12
CA PHE A 228 -24.25 10.00 2.82
C PHE A 228 -23.75 10.03 1.37
N THR A 229 -23.88 11.19 0.74
CA THR A 229 -23.47 11.39 -0.65
C THR A 229 -22.28 12.32 -0.71
N TYR A 230 -21.14 11.80 -1.15
CA TYR A 230 -19.93 12.58 -1.41
C TYR A 230 -19.93 13.05 -2.86
N GLU A 231 -19.88 14.37 -3.06
CA GLU A 231 -19.88 14.99 -4.39
C GLU A 231 -18.63 15.84 -4.59
N PHE A 232 -17.80 15.48 -5.55
CA PHE A 232 -16.57 16.20 -5.83
C PHE A 232 -16.11 16.04 -7.28
N THR A 233 -15.14 16.86 -7.68
CA THR A 233 -14.42 16.67 -8.93
C THR A 233 -13.09 15.99 -8.64
N ALA A 234 -12.79 14.88 -9.32
CA ALA A 234 -11.51 14.20 -9.23
C ALA A 234 -10.41 15.10 -9.80
N ARG A 235 -9.47 15.54 -8.95
CA ARG A 235 -8.45 16.55 -9.34
C ARG A 235 -7.03 16.01 -9.32
N THR A 236 -6.68 15.25 -8.30
CA THR A 236 -5.33 14.71 -8.15
C THR A 236 -5.26 13.37 -8.86
N THR A 237 -4.43 13.27 -9.89
CA THR A 237 -4.21 12.00 -10.62
C THR A 237 -3.38 11.01 -9.79
N GLY A 238 -3.44 9.71 -10.15
CA GLY A 238 -2.63 8.66 -9.55
C GLY A 238 -3.39 7.76 -8.58
N SER A 239 -2.63 7.16 -7.68
CA SER A 239 -3.11 6.17 -6.71
C SER A 239 -3.59 6.81 -5.43
N HIS A 240 -4.86 6.60 -5.12
CA HIS A 240 -5.55 7.09 -3.92
C HIS A 240 -6.33 5.94 -3.29
N MET A 241 -6.88 6.19 -2.09
CA MET A 241 -7.65 5.22 -1.31
C MET A 241 -8.97 5.84 -0.88
N TYR A 242 -9.93 5.01 -0.52
CA TYR A 242 -11.08 5.41 0.27
C TYR A 242 -11.24 4.46 1.44
N HIS A 243 -11.50 4.99 2.62
CA HIS A 243 -11.58 4.21 3.84
C HIS A 243 -12.46 4.88 4.89
N SER A 244 -12.86 4.11 5.92
CA SER A 244 -13.54 4.71 7.07
C SER A 244 -12.64 5.68 7.82
N HIS A 245 -13.21 6.78 8.31
CA HIS A 245 -12.54 7.73 9.21
C HIS A 245 -13.29 7.87 10.55
N HIS A 246 -14.09 6.87 10.91
CA HIS A 246 -14.77 6.78 12.19
C HIS A 246 -14.43 5.46 12.87
N ASN A 247 -13.99 5.49 14.14
CA ASN A 247 -13.44 4.31 14.79
C ASN A 247 -12.42 3.57 13.89
N ALA A 248 -11.54 4.36 13.24
CA ALA A 248 -10.78 3.91 12.07
C ALA A 248 -9.85 2.71 12.39
N THR A 249 -9.30 2.64 13.59
CA THR A 249 -8.46 1.50 14.00
C THR A 249 -9.23 0.17 13.90
N ASP A 250 -10.51 0.15 14.28
CA ASP A 250 -11.36 -1.04 14.13
C ASP A 250 -11.90 -1.16 12.71
N GLN A 251 -12.56 -0.11 12.19
CA GLN A 251 -13.29 -0.21 10.92
C GLN A 251 -12.37 -0.44 9.73
N VAL A 252 -11.24 0.29 9.61
CA VAL A 252 -10.22 0.05 8.56
C VAL A 252 -9.49 -1.26 8.83
N GLY A 253 -9.15 -1.53 10.09
CA GLY A 253 -8.50 -2.78 10.50
C GLY A 253 -9.28 -4.03 10.16
N ARG A 254 -10.61 -3.93 10.11
CA ARG A 254 -11.54 -5.02 9.74
C ARG A 254 -11.92 -5.02 8.26
N GLY A 255 -11.45 -4.07 7.44
CA GLY A 255 -11.60 -4.14 5.99
C GLY A 255 -12.33 -3.00 5.29
N LEU A 256 -12.75 -1.92 5.99
CA LEU A 256 -13.37 -0.76 5.35
C LEU A 256 -12.33 0.13 4.65
N LEU A 257 -11.76 -0.40 3.59
CA LEU A 257 -10.74 0.20 2.75
C LEU A 257 -10.90 -0.22 1.27
N GLY A 258 -10.47 0.63 0.35
CA GLY A 258 -10.51 0.35 -1.08
C GLY A 258 -9.65 1.33 -1.89
N ALA A 259 -9.38 1.00 -3.14
CA ALA A 259 -8.59 1.83 -4.04
C ALA A 259 -9.46 2.83 -4.80
N PHE A 260 -8.98 4.07 -4.91
CA PHE A 260 -9.53 5.11 -5.76
C PHE A 260 -8.45 5.59 -6.73
N ILE A 261 -8.60 5.29 -8.03
CA ILE A 261 -7.60 5.59 -9.05
C ILE A 261 -8.10 6.71 -9.96
N VAL A 262 -7.31 7.77 -10.07
CA VAL A 262 -7.61 8.88 -10.96
C VAL A 262 -6.63 8.86 -12.13
N HIS A 263 -7.12 8.45 -13.29
CA HIS A 263 -6.31 8.44 -14.51
C HIS A 263 -6.13 9.85 -15.05
N PRO A 264 -4.95 10.21 -15.58
CA PRO A 264 -4.76 11.47 -16.29
C PRO A 264 -5.78 11.65 -17.42
N ARG A 265 -6.24 12.88 -17.62
CA ARG A 265 -7.14 13.22 -18.73
C ARG A 265 -6.51 12.92 -20.07
N GLU A 266 -5.23 13.27 -20.22
CA GLU A 266 -4.45 13.02 -21.44
C GLU A 266 -4.09 11.52 -21.53
N PRO A 267 -4.61 10.78 -22.54
CA PRO A 267 -4.39 9.33 -22.63
C PRO A 267 -2.90 8.92 -22.73
N ALA A 268 -2.03 9.78 -23.29
CA ALA A 268 -0.61 9.49 -23.39
C ALA A 268 0.11 9.51 -22.02
N GLN A 269 -0.48 10.16 -21.02
CA GLN A 269 0.05 10.22 -19.65
C GLN A 269 -0.43 9.08 -18.77
N ARG A 270 -1.40 8.29 -19.22
CA ARG A 270 -1.88 7.14 -18.46
C ARG A 270 -0.81 6.05 -18.41
N ALA A 271 -0.73 5.36 -17.28
CA ALA A 271 0.36 4.41 -17.00
C ALA A 271 0.52 3.33 -18.08
N GLU A 272 -0.58 2.80 -18.60
CA GLU A 272 -0.60 1.77 -19.64
C GLU A 272 0.09 2.23 -20.94
N ARG A 273 0.03 3.51 -21.26
CA ARG A 273 0.71 4.08 -22.44
C ARG A 273 2.07 4.65 -22.10
N LYS A 274 2.16 5.42 -21.01
CA LYS A 274 3.37 6.11 -20.62
C LYS A 274 4.52 5.14 -20.33
N TYR A 275 4.23 4.04 -19.65
CA TYR A 275 5.21 3.04 -19.27
C TYR A 275 5.09 1.75 -20.10
N SER A 276 4.11 1.67 -21.02
CA SER A 276 3.82 0.47 -21.83
C SER A 276 3.56 -0.76 -20.97
N VAL A 277 2.81 -0.60 -19.90
CA VAL A 277 2.48 -1.70 -18.99
C VAL A 277 1.33 -2.54 -19.53
N SER A 278 1.46 -3.85 -19.39
CA SER A 278 0.43 -4.84 -19.79
C SER A 278 -0.57 -5.12 -18.67
N GLN A 279 -0.21 -4.82 -17.42
CA GLN A 279 -1.05 -5.05 -16.24
C GLN A 279 -0.92 -3.87 -15.28
N ASP A 280 -2.04 -3.50 -14.64
CA ASP A 280 -2.14 -2.47 -13.59
C ASP A 280 -2.76 -3.11 -12.34
N ILE A 281 -1.94 -3.38 -11.34
CA ILE A 281 -2.27 -4.18 -10.17
C ILE A 281 -2.27 -3.29 -8.95
N VAL A 282 -3.35 -3.33 -8.18
CA VAL A 282 -3.45 -2.66 -6.88
C VAL A 282 -3.12 -3.64 -5.77
N TRP A 283 -2.22 -3.24 -4.87
CA TRP A 283 -1.87 -3.97 -3.65
C TRP A 283 -2.14 -3.11 -2.42
N ILE A 284 -3.19 -3.48 -1.67
CA ILE A 284 -3.47 -2.85 -0.38
C ILE A 284 -2.99 -3.79 0.71
N SER A 285 -1.99 -3.36 1.48
CA SER A 285 -1.55 -4.04 2.69
C SER A 285 -2.38 -3.63 3.89
N ASN A 286 -2.72 -4.61 4.73
CA ASN A 286 -3.34 -4.41 6.02
C ASN A 286 -2.78 -5.44 7.02
N ASP A 287 -2.47 -5.00 8.24
CA ASP A 287 -1.82 -5.81 9.29
C ASP A 287 -2.57 -5.74 10.63
N SER A 288 -3.84 -5.34 10.58
CA SER A 288 -4.67 -5.18 11.78
C SER A 288 -5.37 -6.49 12.17
N LEU A 289 -6.66 -6.45 12.52
CA LEU A 289 -7.43 -7.56 13.11
C LEU A 289 -7.49 -8.83 12.25
N GLY A 290 -7.33 -8.69 10.93
CA GLY A 290 -7.30 -9.83 10.01
C GLY A 290 -5.94 -10.53 9.88
N GLY A 291 -4.88 -9.95 10.44
CA GLY A 291 -3.49 -10.40 10.25
C GLY A 291 -2.85 -9.79 9.00
N PHE A 292 -1.69 -10.30 8.64
CA PHE A 292 -0.87 -9.77 7.55
C PHE A 292 -1.44 -10.14 6.18
N THR A 293 -1.96 -9.15 5.45
CA THR A 293 -2.69 -9.41 4.20
C THR A 293 -2.23 -8.53 3.03
N ILE A 294 -2.35 -9.08 1.83
CA ILE A 294 -2.34 -8.38 0.54
C ILE A 294 -3.76 -8.48 -0.02
N ASN A 295 -4.44 -7.34 -0.21
CA ASN A 295 -5.83 -7.32 -0.67
C ASN A 295 -6.76 -8.24 0.16
N GLY A 296 -6.61 -8.19 1.47
CA GLY A 296 -7.40 -9.00 2.40
C GLY A 296 -7.06 -10.49 2.42
N ARG A 297 -5.99 -10.93 1.73
CA ARG A 297 -5.57 -12.34 1.67
C ARG A 297 -4.16 -12.52 2.25
N GLY A 298 -3.96 -13.64 2.93
CA GLY A 298 -2.66 -14.11 3.39
C GLY A 298 -2.22 -15.34 2.60
N PHE A 299 -0.91 -15.46 2.34
CA PHE A 299 -0.36 -16.65 1.70
C PHE A 299 -0.79 -17.93 2.43
N PRO A 300 -1.20 -19.01 1.72
CA PRO A 300 -1.11 -19.24 0.27
C PRO A 300 -2.31 -18.72 -0.56
N ALA A 301 -3.24 -17.96 0.02
CA ALA A 301 -4.41 -17.42 -0.69
C ALA A 301 -4.16 -16.09 -1.41
N THR A 302 -2.94 -15.56 -1.39
CA THR A 302 -2.54 -14.41 -2.19
C THR A 302 -2.45 -14.77 -3.66
N ALA A 303 -2.90 -13.87 -4.56
CA ALA A 303 -2.81 -14.12 -5.99
C ALA A 303 -1.38 -13.90 -6.50
N PRO A 304 -0.80 -14.85 -7.26
CA PRO A 304 0.43 -14.60 -8.00
C PRO A 304 0.19 -13.59 -9.12
N ILE A 305 1.23 -12.81 -9.43
CA ILE A 305 1.26 -11.99 -10.64
C ILE A 305 1.85 -12.86 -11.74
N VAL A 306 1.09 -13.10 -12.82
CA VAL A 306 1.57 -13.88 -13.96
C VAL A 306 1.79 -12.95 -15.14
N ALA A 307 3.01 -12.92 -15.67
CA ALA A 307 3.42 -12.08 -16.80
C ALA A 307 4.25 -12.89 -17.80
N ASN A 308 4.39 -12.39 -19.03
CA ASN A 308 5.29 -12.98 -20.01
C ASN A 308 6.67 -12.31 -19.96
N LEU A 309 7.70 -13.02 -20.39
CA LEU A 309 9.02 -12.42 -20.57
C LEU A 309 8.95 -11.20 -21.51
N GLY A 310 9.46 -10.06 -21.06
CA GLY A 310 9.39 -8.78 -21.76
C GLY A 310 8.18 -7.91 -21.42
N ASP A 311 7.21 -8.43 -20.69
CA ASP A 311 6.10 -7.60 -20.17
C ASP A 311 6.62 -6.56 -19.18
N LYS A 312 5.86 -5.48 -19.05
CA LYS A 312 5.98 -4.52 -17.95
C LYS A 312 4.70 -4.52 -17.16
N ILE A 313 4.82 -4.56 -15.85
CA ILE A 313 3.68 -4.51 -14.95
C ILE A 313 3.78 -3.29 -14.04
N LEU A 314 2.63 -2.67 -13.77
CA LEU A 314 2.50 -1.62 -12.77
C LEU A 314 1.91 -2.24 -11.50
N VAL A 315 2.59 -2.05 -10.37
CA VAL A 315 2.05 -2.38 -9.05
C VAL A 315 1.86 -1.09 -8.27
N ARG A 316 0.65 -0.89 -7.78
CA ARG A 316 0.25 0.26 -6.95
C ARG A 316 0.18 -0.20 -5.50
N PHE A 317 1.26 0.03 -4.76
CA PHE A 317 1.28 -0.25 -3.33
C PHE A 317 0.48 0.80 -2.57
N MET A 318 -0.37 0.34 -1.67
CA MET A 318 -1.14 1.16 -0.73
C MET A 318 -1.04 0.52 0.65
N ASN A 319 -0.81 1.30 1.69
CA ASN A 319 -0.73 0.77 3.03
C ASN A 319 -1.85 1.34 3.91
N GLU A 320 -2.81 0.50 4.22
CA GLU A 320 -3.93 0.74 5.15
C GLU A 320 -3.75 0.00 6.49
N GLY A 321 -2.52 -0.45 6.74
CA GLY A 321 -2.13 -1.07 8.01
C GLY A 321 -1.61 -0.07 9.03
N VAL A 322 -1.20 -0.58 10.20
CA VAL A 322 -0.63 0.21 11.30
C VAL A 322 0.89 0.21 11.29
N MET A 323 1.52 -0.68 10.52
CA MET A 323 2.97 -0.80 10.38
C MET A 323 3.44 -0.48 8.97
N MET A 324 4.72 -0.11 8.85
CA MET A 324 5.40 -0.02 7.57
C MET A 324 5.61 -1.42 6.98
N HIS A 325 5.46 -1.56 5.66
CA HIS A 325 5.74 -2.80 4.95
C HIS A 325 6.82 -2.57 3.88
N PRO A 326 8.08 -3.08 4.10
CA PRO A 326 9.12 -3.08 3.07
C PRO A 326 8.83 -4.21 2.07
N TRP A 327 8.33 -3.87 0.90
CA TRP A 327 8.06 -4.82 -0.17
C TRP A 327 9.34 -5.16 -0.93
N HIS A 328 9.71 -6.43 -0.93
CA HIS A 328 10.90 -6.95 -1.60
C HIS A 328 10.54 -7.90 -2.72
N LEU A 329 11.05 -7.61 -3.91
CA LEU A 329 10.94 -8.46 -5.10
C LEU A 329 12.28 -9.11 -5.39
N HIS A 330 12.29 -10.43 -5.50
CA HIS A 330 13.46 -11.19 -5.94
C HIS A 330 13.68 -11.02 -7.45
N GLY A 331 14.95 -11.07 -7.87
CA GLY A 331 15.40 -11.21 -9.26
C GLY A 331 15.37 -9.95 -10.12
N MET A 332 14.37 -9.09 -9.97
CA MET A 332 14.21 -7.89 -10.81
C MET A 332 13.99 -6.64 -9.96
N PRO A 333 14.59 -5.49 -10.34
CA PRO A 333 14.36 -4.24 -9.60
C PRO A 333 12.99 -3.66 -9.92
N MET A 334 12.40 -3.00 -8.93
CA MET A 334 11.25 -2.13 -9.07
C MET A 334 11.68 -0.72 -9.48
N HIS A 335 11.09 -0.16 -10.51
CA HIS A 335 11.27 1.24 -10.91
C HIS A 335 10.16 2.07 -10.28
N VAL A 336 10.48 2.83 -9.24
CA VAL A 336 9.54 3.66 -8.48
C VAL A 336 9.25 4.93 -9.28
N VAL A 337 8.00 5.14 -9.69
CA VAL A 337 7.60 6.19 -10.64
C VAL A 337 6.69 7.25 -10.04
N ALA A 338 5.95 6.93 -8.97
CA ALA A 338 5.09 7.90 -8.29
C ALA A 338 4.99 7.62 -6.79
N ARG A 339 4.68 8.66 -6.02
CA ARG A 339 4.36 8.60 -4.60
C ARG A 339 3.13 9.45 -4.31
N ASP A 340 2.17 8.91 -3.53
CA ASP A 340 0.97 9.60 -3.07
C ASP A 340 0.13 10.24 -4.20
N GLY A 341 0.16 9.61 -5.39
CA GLY A 341 -0.48 10.12 -6.60
C GLY A 341 0.40 11.06 -7.44
N TYR A 342 1.54 11.52 -6.90
CA TYR A 342 2.42 12.45 -7.60
C TYR A 342 3.57 11.72 -8.30
N GLU A 343 3.74 12.00 -9.60
CA GLU A 343 4.85 11.45 -10.36
C GLU A 343 6.19 12.01 -9.90
N LEU A 344 7.18 11.13 -9.79
CA LEU A 344 8.55 11.49 -9.41
C LEU A 344 9.35 12.11 -10.54
N GLY A 345 8.95 11.90 -11.80
CA GLY A 345 9.65 12.45 -12.97
C GLY A 345 11.15 12.08 -12.98
N SER A 346 12.02 13.08 -12.95
CA SER A 346 13.49 12.89 -12.91
C SER A 346 13.98 12.34 -11.54
N ALA A 347 13.16 12.32 -10.51
CA ALA A 347 13.48 11.75 -9.21
C ALA A 347 13.07 10.26 -9.09
N ALA A 348 12.55 9.66 -10.17
CA ALA A 348 12.28 8.23 -10.22
C ALA A 348 13.56 7.43 -9.97
N PHE A 349 13.45 6.33 -9.21
CA PHE A 349 14.62 5.54 -8.81
C PHE A 349 14.30 4.04 -8.87
N ARG A 350 15.35 3.22 -8.77
CA ARG A 350 15.22 1.76 -8.71
C ARG A 350 15.58 1.25 -7.33
N CYS A 351 14.85 0.24 -6.88
CA CYS A 351 15.15 -0.51 -5.67
C CYS A 351 14.64 -1.94 -5.83
N ASP A 352 15.10 -2.84 -4.99
CA ASP A 352 14.55 -4.19 -4.83
C ASP A 352 13.65 -4.30 -3.60
N THR A 353 13.76 -3.32 -2.69
CA THR A 353 12.98 -3.23 -1.46
C THR A 353 12.47 -1.82 -1.26
N LEU A 354 11.14 -1.67 -1.20
CA LEU A 354 10.46 -0.38 -1.05
C LEU A 354 9.65 -0.35 0.24
N GLY A 355 10.03 0.52 1.18
CA GLY A 355 9.24 0.76 2.41
C GLY A 355 8.01 1.60 2.11
N VAL A 356 6.83 1.08 2.46
CA VAL A 356 5.54 1.78 2.34
C VAL A 356 4.99 2.00 3.73
N ASN A 357 4.97 3.26 4.20
CA ASN A 357 4.44 3.60 5.52
C ASN A 357 2.91 3.63 5.52
N PRO A 358 2.27 3.55 6.71
CA PRO A 358 0.82 3.75 6.83
C PRO A 358 0.34 5.02 6.12
N GLY A 359 -0.70 4.89 5.30
CA GLY A 359 -1.27 5.98 4.50
C GLY A 359 -0.52 6.32 3.21
N GLU A 360 0.70 5.80 2.98
CA GLU A 360 1.44 6.04 1.73
C GLU A 360 0.92 5.16 0.57
N ARG A 361 1.06 5.70 -0.63
CA ARG A 361 0.84 5.01 -1.91
C ARG A 361 2.06 5.20 -2.80
N TRP A 362 2.56 4.09 -3.36
CA TRP A 362 3.71 4.09 -4.26
C TRP A 362 3.41 3.29 -5.51
N ASP A 363 3.68 3.86 -6.66
CA ASP A 363 3.53 3.19 -7.94
C ASP A 363 4.91 2.76 -8.45
N VAL A 364 5.03 1.47 -8.79
CA VAL A 364 6.26 0.90 -9.33
C VAL A 364 6.00 0.19 -10.65
N VAL A 365 6.95 0.32 -11.58
CA VAL A 365 6.98 -0.44 -12.82
C VAL A 365 8.05 -1.51 -12.71
N ILE A 366 7.70 -2.75 -13.04
CA ILE A 366 8.59 -3.90 -13.04
C ILE A 366 8.74 -4.38 -14.48
N ASP A 367 9.99 -4.44 -14.97
CA ASP A 367 10.33 -5.04 -16.26
C ASP A 367 10.55 -6.55 -16.04
N CYS A 368 9.74 -7.41 -16.67
CA CYS A 368 9.83 -8.87 -16.56
C CYS A 368 10.96 -9.39 -17.45
N THR A 369 12.20 -9.36 -16.95
CA THR A 369 13.41 -9.65 -17.75
C THR A 369 13.93 -11.07 -17.60
N GLU A 370 13.53 -11.80 -16.55
CA GLU A 370 14.02 -13.15 -16.26
C GLU A 370 12.84 -14.10 -16.05
N PRO A 371 12.77 -15.21 -16.78
CA PRO A 371 11.70 -16.20 -16.61
C PRO A 371 11.87 -16.96 -15.29
N GLY A 372 10.76 -17.36 -14.68
CA GLY A 372 10.73 -18.12 -13.44
C GLY A 372 9.67 -17.62 -12.46
N ALA A 373 9.63 -18.25 -11.30
CA ALA A 373 8.80 -17.82 -10.18
C ALA A 373 9.69 -17.07 -9.15
N TRP A 374 9.37 -15.81 -8.91
CA TRP A 374 10.14 -14.92 -8.08
C TRP A 374 9.34 -14.54 -6.84
N ALA A 375 9.89 -14.80 -5.65
CA ALA A 375 9.22 -14.42 -4.41
C ALA A 375 9.03 -12.90 -4.34
N PHE A 376 7.85 -12.48 -3.87
CA PHE A 376 7.50 -11.09 -3.66
C PHE A 376 6.82 -10.96 -2.30
N HIS A 377 7.48 -10.35 -1.33
CA HIS A 377 7.04 -10.41 0.05
C HIS A 377 7.40 -9.17 0.87
N CYS A 378 6.73 -9.00 2.02
CA CYS A 378 7.14 -8.03 3.03
C CYS A 378 8.44 -8.49 3.69
N HIS A 379 9.46 -7.61 3.79
CA HIS A 379 10.76 -7.97 4.37
C HIS A 379 10.83 -7.80 5.90
N ILE A 380 9.72 -7.48 6.56
CA ILE A 380 9.55 -7.75 7.98
C ILE A 380 9.20 -9.22 8.09
N LEU A 381 10.21 -10.06 8.37
CA LEU A 381 10.10 -11.52 8.23
C LEU A 381 8.92 -12.13 9.00
N PRO A 382 8.59 -11.70 10.25
CA PRO A 382 7.39 -12.20 10.93
C PRO A 382 6.07 -11.90 10.22
N HIS A 383 6.03 -11.05 9.18
CA HIS A 383 4.83 -10.81 8.36
C HIS A 383 4.72 -11.79 7.17
N ALA A 384 5.79 -12.52 6.87
CA ALA A 384 5.93 -13.33 5.67
C ALA A 384 6.26 -14.80 5.96
N GLU A 385 6.89 -15.08 7.09
CA GLU A 385 7.35 -16.42 7.45
C GLU A 385 7.24 -16.67 8.95
N GLY A 386 6.81 -17.85 9.31
CA GLY A 386 6.67 -18.31 10.68
C GLY A 386 7.24 -19.70 10.86
N ARG A 387 6.92 -20.31 11.98
CA ARG A 387 7.37 -21.64 12.34
C ARG A 387 6.98 -22.73 11.33
N ASP A 388 5.82 -22.58 10.70
CA ASP A 388 5.24 -23.58 9.80
C ASP A 388 5.45 -23.20 8.31
N GLY A 389 6.43 -22.32 8.02
CA GLY A 389 6.77 -21.84 6.69
C GLY A 389 6.16 -20.48 6.35
N MET A 390 6.04 -20.17 5.05
CA MET A 390 5.51 -18.90 4.58
C MET A 390 4.02 -18.71 4.88
N TYR A 391 3.66 -17.50 5.23
CA TYR A 391 2.26 -17.07 5.45
C TYR A 391 2.14 -15.54 5.24
N GLY A 392 0.91 -15.02 5.30
CA GLY A 392 0.68 -13.57 5.36
C GLY A 392 1.08 -12.84 4.09
N MET A 393 1.97 -11.86 4.20
CA MET A 393 2.34 -10.93 3.13
C MET A 393 3.40 -11.50 2.18
N VAL A 394 3.07 -12.62 1.53
CA VAL A 394 3.90 -13.28 0.52
C VAL A 394 3.06 -13.58 -0.71
N THR A 395 3.66 -13.45 -1.89
CA THR A 395 3.16 -13.96 -3.17
C THR A 395 4.33 -14.20 -4.13
N ALA A 396 4.06 -14.41 -5.40
CA ALA A 396 5.07 -14.58 -6.43
C ALA A 396 4.79 -13.74 -7.69
N LEU A 397 5.85 -13.27 -8.32
CA LEU A 397 5.83 -12.85 -9.72
C LEU A 397 6.29 -14.05 -10.57
N VAL A 398 5.40 -14.57 -11.41
CA VAL A 398 5.67 -15.68 -12.31
C VAL A 398 5.86 -15.12 -13.71
N VAL A 399 7.09 -15.15 -14.21
CA VAL A 399 7.43 -14.70 -15.57
C VAL A 399 7.52 -15.93 -16.48
N GLN A 400 6.60 -16.02 -17.42
CA GLN A 400 6.52 -17.14 -18.35
C GLN A 400 7.52 -16.95 -19.50
N ALA A 401 8.33 -17.97 -19.78
CA ALA A 401 9.16 -18.01 -20.98
C ALA A 401 8.27 -18.09 -22.23
N PRO A 402 8.71 -17.55 -23.39
CA PRO A 402 8.02 -17.79 -24.66
C PRO A 402 7.82 -19.29 -24.86
N ALA A 403 6.63 -19.70 -25.28
CA ALA A 403 6.42 -21.10 -25.69
C ALA A 403 7.49 -21.45 -26.74
N ALA A 404 8.26 -22.50 -26.49
CA ALA A 404 9.25 -22.98 -27.48
C ALA A 404 8.53 -23.15 -28.81
N ALA A 405 8.92 -22.38 -29.83
CA ALA A 405 8.39 -22.58 -31.18
C ALA A 405 8.65 -24.04 -31.54
N THR A 406 7.58 -24.82 -31.66
CA THR A 406 7.68 -26.19 -32.14
C THR A 406 8.32 -26.08 -33.52
N ALA A 407 9.61 -26.39 -33.60
CA ALA A 407 10.31 -26.44 -34.89
C ALA A 407 9.63 -27.53 -35.70
N THR A 408 8.73 -27.09 -36.59
CA THR A 408 8.20 -27.99 -37.63
C THR A 408 9.38 -28.27 -38.55
N THR A 409 10.11 -29.33 -38.24
CA THR A 409 11.03 -29.92 -39.23
C THR A 409 10.18 -30.41 -40.38
N VAL A 410 10.12 -29.61 -41.42
CA VAL A 410 9.65 -30.07 -42.72
C VAL A 410 10.72 -31.03 -43.23
N SER A 411 10.59 -32.31 -42.90
CA SER A 411 11.29 -33.38 -43.55
C SER A 411 10.64 -33.58 -44.93
N ALA A 412 11.31 -33.07 -45.96
CA ALA A 412 11.03 -33.48 -47.33
C ALA A 412 11.58 -34.91 -47.53
N GLY A 413 10.72 -35.90 -47.53
CA GLY A 413 11.13 -37.30 -47.73
C GLY A 413 9.93 -38.22 -47.89
N ALA A 414 9.77 -38.68 -49.09
CA ALA A 414 8.71 -39.55 -49.68
C ALA A 414 8.26 -40.75 -48.83
N GLY A 415 6.98 -41.10 -48.91
CA GLY A 415 6.53 -42.51 -48.91
C GLY A 415 5.49 -42.89 -47.86
N SER A 416 4.21 -42.82 -48.26
CA SER A 416 3.05 -43.74 -47.98
C SER A 416 2.54 -44.00 -46.55
N PRO A 417 1.25 -44.33 -46.42
CA PRO A 417 0.44 -43.94 -45.26
C PRO A 417 0.11 -45.10 -44.32
N VAL A 418 0.03 -44.85 -43.02
CA VAL A 418 -0.70 -45.75 -42.10
C VAL A 418 -1.34 -44.96 -40.95
N ARG A 419 -2.65 -45.06 -40.93
CA ARG A 419 -3.61 -45.07 -39.82
C ARG A 419 -3.50 -44.07 -38.66
N ALA A 420 -4.59 -43.36 -38.48
CA ALA A 420 -5.02 -42.59 -37.32
C ALA A 420 -5.05 -43.42 -36.03
N ALA A 421 -4.60 -42.78 -34.94
CA ALA A 421 -5.07 -43.04 -33.58
C ALA A 421 -5.07 -41.74 -32.79
N ALA A 422 -6.21 -41.39 -32.23
CA ALA A 422 -6.43 -40.27 -31.35
C ALA A 422 -5.70 -40.56 -30.01
N ALA A 423 -5.02 -39.55 -29.47
CA ALA A 423 -4.59 -39.55 -28.07
C ALA A 423 -4.73 -38.17 -27.48
N ALA A 424 -5.26 -38.18 -26.28
CA ALA A 424 -5.74 -37.11 -25.43
C ALA A 424 -4.70 -36.06 -25.05
N ALA A 425 -5.21 -34.90 -24.75
CA ALA A 425 -4.49 -33.79 -24.11
C ALA A 425 -3.84 -34.23 -22.78
N GLY A 426 -2.52 -34.16 -22.73
CA GLY A 426 -1.73 -34.33 -21.51
C GLY A 426 -1.30 -32.96 -20.97
N SER A 427 -1.78 -32.66 -19.78
CA SER A 427 -1.28 -31.59 -18.93
C SER A 427 0.21 -31.82 -18.66
N THR A 428 1.07 -30.89 -19.06
CA THR A 428 2.48 -30.90 -18.67
C THR A 428 2.61 -30.16 -17.33
N ALA A 429 2.81 -30.93 -16.26
CA ALA A 429 3.26 -30.44 -14.98
C ALA A 429 4.68 -29.86 -15.12
N LEU A 430 4.87 -28.67 -14.59
CA LEU A 430 6.20 -28.07 -14.46
C LEU A 430 6.95 -28.77 -13.32
N GLU A 431 7.96 -29.57 -13.64
CA GLU A 431 8.92 -30.06 -12.65
C GLU A 431 9.91 -28.96 -12.30
N CYS A 432 9.77 -28.36 -11.12
CA CYS A 432 10.83 -27.58 -10.50
C CYS A 432 11.91 -28.57 -9.97
N ARG A 433 13.06 -28.63 -10.63
CA ARG A 433 14.27 -29.21 -10.03
C ARG A 433 15.01 -28.12 -9.25
N VAL A 434 15.08 -28.32 -7.97
CA VAL A 434 15.99 -27.59 -7.07
C VAL A 434 17.36 -28.22 -7.18
N PRO A 435 18.48 -27.46 -7.30
CA PRO A 435 19.83 -27.97 -7.24
C PRO A 435 20.21 -28.48 -5.85
#